data_7ce49bab3088eee70ff3cf215ccea71a
#
_entry.id   7ce49bab3088eee70ff3cf215ccea71a
#
_cell.length_a   1.000
_cell.length_b   1.000
_cell.length_c   1.000
_cell.angle_alpha   90.00
_cell.angle_beta   90.00
_cell.angle_gamma   90.00
#
_symmetry.space_group_name_H-M   'P 1'
#
loop_
_entity.id
_entity.type
_entity.pdbx_description
1 polymer ?
#
loop_
_entity_poly.entity_id
_entity_poly.type
_entity_poly.pdbx_seq_one_letter_code
_entity_poly.pdbx_strand_id
1 'polypeptide(L)'
;MFAANPVVFMNTVKIGTPFTSSATKVMLLGAGELGKEVVLEFQRYGVETIAVDRYANAPAMQVAHRSYVVDMLDAAALRDVILKEKPHYLVPEVEAIATDALLELEKEDFNVVPTANAARLTMNREGIRRLAAETLNIKTSPYHFADNYDDYVKAVRELGLPCVVKPIMSSSGKGQTIVRNENEIETAWTYAQQGGRAKNGRVIVEGFVTFDYEITLLTLRHVGGVSFCAPIGHRQERGDYRESWQPHPMSNAALEKAQEIAAFVVNALGGRGIFGVEFFVKDDEVYFSEVSPRPHDTGMVTMISQDLSEFALHVRAILGLPIPVIRQLGPSASCVLLVEGNSSELTYAGIDDALSEPDTQLRLFGKPEVQGERRMGVCLARGESIEEARAKAVAAASRISVSLE
;
A
#
# COMPACT_ATOMS: atom_id res chain seq x y z
N MET A 1 0.86 36.26 -9.08
CA MET A 1 2.27 35.81 -9.16
C MET A 1 2.81 35.77 -7.73
N PHE A 2 2.66 34.65 -7.02
CA PHE A 2 3.30 34.50 -5.71
C PHE A 2 4.72 33.99 -5.95
N ALA A 3 5.71 34.79 -5.59
CA ALA A 3 7.10 34.39 -5.61
C ALA A 3 7.26 33.26 -4.57
N ALA A 4 7.56 32.05 -5.03
CA ALA A 4 7.94 30.96 -4.14
C ALA A 4 9.24 31.36 -3.44
N ASN A 5 9.20 31.52 -2.13
CA ASN A 5 10.41 31.67 -1.34
C ASN A 5 11.29 30.44 -1.57
N PRO A 6 12.59 30.57 -1.86
CA PRO A 6 13.45 29.42 -1.99
C PRO A 6 13.53 28.70 -0.65
N VAL A 7 13.11 27.42 -0.64
CA VAL A 7 13.27 26.55 0.53
C VAL A 7 14.77 26.35 0.72
N VAL A 8 15.32 26.94 1.76
CA VAL A 8 16.74 26.73 2.14
C VAL A 8 16.84 25.33 2.73
N PHE A 9 17.33 24.38 1.94
CA PHE A 9 17.66 23.04 2.43
C PHE A 9 18.91 23.13 3.32
N MET A 10 18.73 23.00 4.63
CA MET A 10 19.84 23.12 5.61
C MET A 10 20.79 21.93 5.63
N ASN A 11 20.43 20.78 5.03
CA ASN A 11 21.29 19.59 4.97
C ASN A 11 21.44 19.10 3.54
N THR A 12 22.67 19.04 3.04
CA THR A 12 22.99 18.41 1.76
C THR A 12 22.85 16.90 1.89
N VAL A 13 21.97 16.29 1.11
CA VAL A 13 21.86 14.83 1.03
C VAL A 13 23.14 14.28 0.39
N LYS A 14 23.75 13.30 1.04
CA LYS A 14 24.93 12.59 0.52
C LYS A 14 24.58 11.11 0.33
N ILE A 15 24.92 10.57 -0.82
CA ILE A 15 24.71 9.16 -1.15
C ILE A 15 26.06 8.56 -1.54
N GLY A 16 26.44 7.50 -0.82
CA GLY A 16 27.70 6.79 -1.08
C GLY A 16 27.49 5.64 -2.06
N THR A 17 28.53 5.33 -2.83
CA THR A 17 28.49 4.31 -3.91
C THR A 17 28.33 2.89 -3.34
N PRO A 18 27.45 2.05 -3.93
CA PRO A 18 27.28 0.66 -3.54
C PRO A 18 28.61 -0.13 -3.49
N PHE A 19 28.66 -1.12 -2.61
CA PHE A 19 29.81 -2.02 -2.40
C PHE A 19 31.09 -1.32 -1.92
N THR A 20 31.01 -0.09 -1.45
CA THR A 20 32.12 0.63 -0.80
C THR A 20 31.88 0.83 0.67
N SER A 21 32.89 1.24 1.41
CA SER A 21 32.75 1.59 2.83
C SER A 21 31.85 2.81 3.07
N SER A 22 31.63 3.64 2.05
CA SER A 22 30.75 4.81 2.10
C SER A 22 29.32 4.54 1.61
N ALA A 23 28.99 3.29 1.23
CA ALA A 23 27.71 2.96 0.65
C ALA A 23 26.52 3.41 1.51
N THR A 24 25.57 4.09 0.88
CA THR A 24 24.24 4.31 1.50
C THR A 24 23.42 3.04 1.30
N LYS A 25 23.00 2.41 2.41
CA LYS A 25 22.28 1.13 2.38
C LYS A 25 20.83 1.30 2.79
N VAL A 26 19.91 0.66 2.06
CA VAL A 26 18.51 0.51 2.43
C VAL A 26 18.17 -0.98 2.53
N MET A 27 17.41 -1.34 3.55
CA MET A 27 16.85 -2.68 3.71
C MET A 27 15.33 -2.60 3.66
N LEU A 28 14.74 -3.28 2.66
CA LEU A 28 13.31 -3.44 2.55
C LEU A 28 12.87 -4.68 3.35
N LEU A 29 11.86 -4.50 4.17
CA LEU A 29 11.19 -5.54 4.96
C LEU A 29 9.86 -5.88 4.27
N GLY A 30 9.92 -6.86 3.39
CA GLY A 30 8.93 -7.19 2.37
C GLY A 30 9.54 -7.01 0.97
N ALA A 31 9.54 -8.08 0.17
CA ALA A 31 10.18 -8.11 -1.13
C ALA A 31 9.19 -8.46 -2.26
N GLY A 32 7.93 -8.05 -2.11
CA GLY A 32 6.88 -8.22 -3.10
C GLY A 32 7.06 -7.34 -4.35
N GLU A 33 6.01 -7.26 -5.15
CA GLU A 33 5.96 -6.48 -6.39
C GLU A 33 6.17 -4.98 -6.18
N LEU A 34 5.56 -4.41 -5.14
CA LEU A 34 5.74 -3.00 -4.80
C LEU A 34 7.18 -2.76 -4.33
N GLY A 35 7.69 -3.64 -3.46
CA GLY A 35 9.08 -3.60 -3.01
C GLY A 35 10.09 -3.68 -4.15
N LYS A 36 9.80 -4.42 -5.23
CA LYS A 36 10.64 -4.47 -6.44
C LYS A 36 10.78 -3.10 -7.09
N GLU A 37 9.67 -2.39 -7.28
CA GLU A 37 9.70 -1.04 -7.86
C GLU A 37 10.43 -0.04 -6.93
N VAL A 38 10.25 -0.16 -5.60
CA VAL A 38 11.00 0.65 -4.62
C VAL A 38 12.50 0.38 -4.71
N VAL A 39 12.94 -0.88 -4.82
CA VAL A 39 14.36 -1.25 -5.00
C VAL A 39 14.92 -0.61 -6.26
N LEU A 40 14.21 -0.71 -7.39
CA LEU A 40 14.63 -0.14 -8.66
C LEU A 40 14.80 1.39 -8.56
N GLU A 41 13.90 2.06 -7.87
CA GLU A 41 13.98 3.51 -7.65
C GLU A 41 15.15 3.90 -6.72
N PHE A 42 15.45 3.14 -5.66
CA PHE A 42 16.65 3.37 -4.86
C PHE A 42 17.93 3.21 -5.66
N GLN A 43 17.99 2.20 -6.52
CA GLN A 43 19.18 1.95 -7.38
C GLN A 43 19.40 3.05 -8.40
N ARG A 44 18.36 3.76 -8.87
CA ARG A 44 18.51 4.95 -9.73
C ARG A 44 19.32 6.06 -9.05
N TYR A 45 19.35 6.12 -7.72
CA TYR A 45 20.14 7.05 -6.92
C TYR A 45 21.48 6.43 -6.46
N GLY A 46 21.85 5.25 -6.92
CA GLY A 46 23.08 4.57 -6.49
C GLY A 46 23.04 4.10 -5.03
N VAL A 47 21.87 3.84 -4.47
CA VAL A 47 21.71 3.29 -3.12
C VAL A 47 21.89 1.77 -3.16
N GLU A 48 22.63 1.22 -2.21
CA GLU A 48 22.79 -0.21 -2.04
C GLU A 48 21.55 -0.81 -1.37
N THR A 49 20.92 -1.77 -2.05
CA THR A 49 19.61 -2.32 -1.65
C THR A 49 19.73 -3.74 -1.11
N ILE A 50 19.01 -4.01 -0.05
CA ILE A 50 18.90 -5.32 0.62
C ILE A 50 17.42 -5.66 0.74
N ALA A 51 17.00 -6.82 0.26
CA ALA A 51 15.62 -7.27 0.29
C ALA A 51 15.44 -8.44 1.26
N VAL A 52 14.45 -8.34 2.14
CA VAL A 52 14.13 -9.39 3.13
C VAL A 52 12.68 -9.82 2.93
N ASP A 53 12.45 -11.14 2.86
CA ASP A 53 11.10 -11.73 2.82
C ASP A 53 11.12 -13.13 3.40
N ARG A 54 9.94 -13.69 3.68
CA ARG A 54 9.76 -15.03 4.25
C ARG A 54 10.01 -16.17 3.27
N TYR A 55 10.06 -15.89 1.96
CA TYR A 55 10.27 -16.91 0.91
C TYR A 55 11.36 -16.46 -0.07
N ALA A 56 12.04 -17.43 -0.66
CA ALA A 56 13.12 -17.19 -1.61
C ALA A 56 12.58 -16.69 -2.97
N ASN A 57 13.44 -15.98 -3.70
CA ASN A 57 13.15 -15.48 -5.06
C ASN A 57 11.94 -14.53 -5.12
N ALA A 58 11.61 -13.87 -4.02
CA ALA A 58 10.61 -12.82 -4.03
C ALA A 58 10.97 -11.70 -5.04
N PRO A 59 9.99 -11.01 -5.66
CA PRO A 59 10.22 -10.06 -6.75
C PRO A 59 11.35 -9.05 -6.52
N ALA A 60 11.42 -8.43 -5.34
CA ALA A 60 12.47 -7.46 -5.03
C ALA A 60 13.84 -8.12 -4.80
N MET A 61 13.89 -9.38 -4.34
CA MET A 61 15.15 -10.13 -4.19
C MET A 61 15.86 -10.36 -5.52
N GLN A 62 15.11 -10.46 -6.62
CA GLN A 62 15.64 -10.68 -7.96
C GLN A 62 16.46 -9.50 -8.50
N VAL A 63 16.25 -8.32 -7.94
CA VAL A 63 16.89 -7.07 -8.39
C VAL A 63 17.73 -6.39 -7.31
N ALA A 64 17.59 -6.76 -6.04
CA ALA A 64 18.38 -6.20 -4.94
C ALA A 64 19.85 -6.65 -5.01
N HIS A 65 20.75 -5.85 -4.47
CA HIS A 65 22.16 -6.19 -4.36
C HIS A 65 22.43 -7.40 -3.45
N ARG A 66 21.61 -7.57 -2.40
CA ARG A 66 21.61 -8.75 -1.50
C ARG A 66 20.20 -9.06 -1.06
N SER A 67 19.98 -10.31 -0.66
CA SER A 67 18.69 -10.74 -0.14
C SER A 67 18.83 -11.74 1.01
N TYR A 68 17.81 -11.79 1.86
CA TYR A 68 17.71 -12.70 2.99
C TYR A 68 16.30 -13.28 3.08
N VAL A 69 16.23 -14.60 3.28
CA VAL A 69 14.97 -15.29 3.58
C VAL A 69 14.85 -15.40 5.09
N VAL A 70 13.90 -14.66 5.67
CA VAL A 70 13.68 -14.56 7.11
C VAL A 70 12.19 -14.50 7.40
N ASP A 71 11.72 -15.25 8.39
CA ASP A 71 10.41 -14.97 8.95
C ASP A 71 10.46 -13.64 9.70
N MET A 72 9.91 -12.60 9.10
CA MET A 72 9.95 -11.25 9.67
C MET A 72 9.08 -11.07 10.92
N LEU A 73 8.28 -12.09 11.30
CA LEU A 73 7.60 -12.15 12.60
C LEU A 73 8.51 -12.70 13.69
N ASP A 74 9.62 -13.37 13.34
CA ASP A 74 10.68 -13.73 14.27
C ASP A 74 11.58 -12.50 14.54
N ALA A 75 11.35 -11.87 15.67
CA ALA A 75 12.07 -10.66 16.09
C ALA A 75 13.59 -10.86 16.19
N ALA A 76 14.05 -12.04 16.63
CA ALA A 76 15.47 -12.33 16.79
C ALA A 76 16.15 -12.51 15.42
N ALA A 77 15.58 -13.32 14.54
CA ALA A 77 16.10 -13.56 13.21
C ALA A 77 16.14 -12.26 12.37
N LEU A 78 15.07 -11.44 12.45
CA LEU A 78 15.01 -10.15 11.78
C LEU A 78 16.12 -9.21 12.30
N ARG A 79 16.27 -9.11 13.62
CA ARG A 79 17.28 -8.27 14.26
C ARG A 79 18.71 -8.69 13.86
N ASP A 80 19.00 -9.99 13.83
CA ASP A 80 20.33 -10.50 13.47
C ASP A 80 20.74 -10.06 12.05
N VAL A 81 19.84 -10.11 11.08
CA VAL A 81 20.11 -9.64 9.71
C VAL A 81 20.30 -8.13 9.67
N ILE A 82 19.50 -7.35 10.41
CA ILE A 82 19.63 -5.89 10.47
C ILE A 82 20.97 -5.49 11.10
N LEU A 83 21.36 -6.11 12.20
CA LEU A 83 22.64 -5.84 12.87
C LEU A 83 23.85 -6.24 12.02
N LYS A 84 23.74 -7.31 11.23
CA LYS A 84 24.77 -7.75 10.29
C LYS A 84 24.98 -6.74 9.17
N GLU A 85 23.91 -6.27 8.55
CA GLU A 85 23.95 -5.40 7.37
C GLU A 85 24.13 -3.91 7.71
N LYS A 86 23.65 -3.47 8.87
CA LYS A 86 23.66 -2.09 9.35
C LYS A 86 23.17 -1.11 8.28
N PRO A 87 21.92 -1.25 7.81
CA PRO A 87 21.36 -0.35 6.82
C PRO A 87 21.16 1.05 7.40
N HIS A 88 21.26 2.08 6.56
CA HIS A 88 20.93 3.46 6.92
C HIS A 88 19.42 3.69 7.03
N TYR A 89 18.64 2.89 6.29
CA TYR A 89 17.19 2.96 6.30
C TYR A 89 16.60 1.55 6.34
N LEU A 90 15.62 1.36 7.21
CA LEU A 90 14.75 0.19 7.28
C LEU A 90 13.38 0.60 6.73
N VAL A 91 12.91 -0.06 5.68
CA VAL A 91 11.69 0.31 4.97
C VAL A 91 10.70 -0.85 5.02
N PRO A 92 9.70 -0.81 5.93
CA PRO A 92 8.62 -1.78 5.95
C PRO A 92 7.74 -1.68 4.69
N GLU A 93 7.55 -2.82 4.01
CA GLU A 93 6.75 -2.94 2.78
C GLU A 93 5.58 -3.92 2.91
N VAL A 94 5.50 -4.63 4.04
CA VAL A 94 4.42 -5.57 4.33
C VAL A 94 3.95 -5.40 5.77
N GLU A 95 2.76 -5.92 6.09
CA GLU A 95 2.19 -5.83 7.43
C GLU A 95 2.70 -6.93 8.38
N ALA A 96 3.28 -8.03 7.86
CA ALA A 96 3.72 -9.17 8.67
C ALA A 96 5.17 -9.00 9.14
N ILE A 97 5.40 -8.08 10.08
CA ILE A 97 6.72 -7.74 10.64
C ILE A 97 6.62 -7.68 12.17
N ALA A 98 7.70 -8.06 12.85
CA ALA A 98 7.87 -7.89 14.29
C ALA A 98 8.08 -6.40 14.63
N THR A 99 7.00 -5.62 14.67
CA THR A 99 7.05 -4.16 14.84
C THR A 99 7.63 -3.73 16.19
N ASP A 100 7.50 -4.55 17.25
CA ASP A 100 8.12 -4.26 18.54
C ASP A 100 9.66 -4.30 18.44
N ALA A 101 10.21 -5.22 17.63
CA ALA A 101 11.64 -5.23 17.34
C ALA A 101 12.10 -3.97 16.59
N LEU A 102 11.28 -3.45 15.67
CA LEU A 102 11.57 -2.19 14.99
C LEU A 102 11.54 -0.99 15.92
N LEU A 103 10.63 -0.96 16.91
CA LEU A 103 10.60 0.09 17.95
C LEU A 103 11.86 0.07 18.82
N GLU A 104 12.39 -1.10 19.16
CA GLU A 104 13.65 -1.20 19.90
C GLU A 104 14.83 -0.76 19.03
N LEU A 105 14.87 -1.14 17.76
CA LEU A 105 15.91 -0.70 16.83
C LEU A 105 15.91 0.82 16.60
N GLU A 106 14.74 1.48 16.57
CA GLU A 106 14.69 2.96 16.54
C GLU A 106 15.34 3.60 17.76
N LYS A 107 15.21 2.99 18.97
CA LYS A 107 15.91 3.47 20.17
C LYS A 107 17.42 3.26 20.10
N GLU A 108 17.90 2.38 19.23
CA GLU A 108 19.30 2.11 18.94
C GLU A 108 19.82 2.89 17.71
N ASP A 109 19.12 3.98 17.33
CA ASP A 109 19.48 4.88 16.24
C ASP A 109 19.34 4.27 14.82
N PHE A 110 18.63 3.15 14.65
CA PHE A 110 18.24 2.69 13.33
C PHE A 110 17.07 3.55 12.78
N ASN A 111 17.17 3.95 11.53
CA ASN A 111 16.17 4.80 10.91
C ASN A 111 15.10 3.95 10.21
N VAL A 112 13.97 3.73 10.87
CA VAL A 112 12.79 3.07 10.28
C VAL A 112 11.92 4.11 9.59
N VAL A 113 11.55 3.89 8.34
CA VAL A 113 10.85 4.88 7.51
C VAL A 113 9.59 4.27 6.89
N PRO A 114 8.39 4.84 7.19
CA PRO A 114 8.13 6.11 7.86
C PRO A 114 8.53 6.15 9.35
N THR A 115 7.99 5.29 10.21
CA THR A 115 8.43 5.03 11.60
C THR A 115 7.98 3.64 12.01
N ALA A 116 8.65 3.02 12.98
CA ALA A 116 8.20 1.75 13.55
C ALA A 116 6.79 1.86 14.17
N ASN A 117 6.48 3.01 14.78
CA ASN A 117 5.15 3.27 15.33
C ASN A 117 4.08 3.39 14.23
N ALA A 118 4.37 4.03 13.08
CA ALA A 118 3.46 4.07 11.94
C ALA A 118 3.17 2.66 11.44
N ALA A 119 4.20 1.83 11.22
CA ALA A 119 4.03 0.43 10.84
C ALA A 119 3.16 -0.34 11.85
N ARG A 120 3.44 -0.21 13.15
CA ARG A 120 2.67 -0.87 14.21
C ARG A 120 1.20 -0.47 14.25
N LEU A 121 0.91 0.83 14.18
CA LEU A 121 -0.47 1.33 14.25
C LEU A 121 -1.30 0.90 13.04
N THR A 122 -0.71 0.92 11.86
CA THR A 122 -1.43 0.60 10.61
C THR A 122 -1.58 -0.91 10.37
N MET A 123 -0.69 -1.74 10.94
CA MET A 123 -0.88 -3.20 10.97
C MET A 123 -2.08 -3.64 11.81
N ASN A 124 -2.49 -2.83 12.77
CA ASN A 124 -3.56 -3.12 13.71
C ASN A 124 -4.73 -2.16 13.45
N ARG A 125 -5.84 -2.70 12.90
CA ARG A 125 -7.05 -1.92 12.62
C ARG A 125 -7.59 -1.18 13.83
N GLU A 126 -7.43 -1.72 15.05
CA GLU A 126 -7.81 -1.01 16.28
C GLU A 126 -6.94 0.22 16.50
N GLY A 127 -5.61 0.07 16.37
CA GLY A 127 -4.67 1.17 16.56
C GLY A 127 -4.96 2.37 15.66
N ILE A 128 -5.07 2.11 14.35
CA ILE A 128 -5.32 3.19 13.39
C ILE A 128 -6.74 3.75 13.50
N ARG A 129 -7.76 2.92 13.78
CA ARG A 129 -9.15 3.36 13.95
C ARG A 129 -9.30 4.28 15.17
N ARG A 130 -8.72 3.92 16.31
CA ARG A 130 -8.72 4.76 17.51
C ARG A 130 -7.93 6.06 17.31
N LEU A 131 -6.77 5.99 16.63
CA LEU A 131 -6.04 7.19 16.28
C LEU A 131 -6.93 8.16 15.47
N ALA A 132 -7.55 7.67 14.39
CA ALA A 132 -8.37 8.50 13.53
C ALA A 132 -9.62 9.02 14.23
N ALA A 133 -10.44 8.14 14.80
CA ALA A 133 -11.75 8.49 15.34
C ALA A 133 -11.68 9.15 16.74
N GLU A 134 -10.85 8.63 17.65
CA GLU A 134 -10.85 9.04 19.05
C GLU A 134 -9.80 10.11 19.35
N THR A 135 -8.61 10.02 18.73
CA THR A 135 -7.53 10.98 19.00
C THR A 135 -7.62 12.21 18.07
N LEU A 136 -7.83 11.98 16.78
CA LEU A 136 -7.86 13.04 15.76
C LEU A 136 -9.29 13.56 15.48
N ASN A 137 -10.32 12.92 16.04
CA ASN A 137 -11.73 13.24 15.84
C ASN A 137 -12.13 13.31 14.35
N ILE A 138 -11.58 12.39 13.57
CA ILE A 138 -11.84 12.24 12.13
C ILE A 138 -13.07 11.37 11.93
N LYS A 139 -13.92 11.75 10.96
CA LYS A 139 -15.11 10.98 10.59
C LYS A 139 -14.71 9.63 9.98
N THR A 140 -15.19 8.54 10.58
CA THR A 140 -15.01 7.16 10.13
C THR A 140 -16.36 6.45 10.08
N SER A 141 -16.41 5.20 9.59
CA SER A 141 -17.56 4.33 9.86
C SER A 141 -17.77 4.20 11.37
N PRO A 142 -19.00 4.18 11.90
CA PRO A 142 -19.25 3.77 13.28
C PRO A 142 -18.70 2.36 13.52
N TYR A 143 -18.16 2.08 14.70
CA TYR A 143 -17.51 0.79 14.92
C TYR A 143 -17.57 0.31 16.36
N HIS A 144 -17.46 -1.01 16.53
CA HIS A 144 -17.20 -1.67 17.82
C HIS A 144 -16.12 -2.73 17.66
N PHE A 145 -15.36 -2.97 18.74
CA PHE A 145 -14.44 -4.11 18.80
C PHE A 145 -15.08 -5.21 19.64
N ALA A 146 -14.85 -6.46 19.24
CA ALA A 146 -15.34 -7.63 19.93
C ALA A 146 -14.23 -8.68 20.11
N ASP A 147 -14.12 -9.19 21.34
CA ASP A 147 -13.11 -10.19 21.72
C ASP A 147 -13.65 -11.62 21.65
N ASN A 148 -14.97 -11.79 21.65
CA ASN A 148 -15.66 -13.05 21.65
C ASN A 148 -16.97 -12.96 20.86
N TYR A 149 -17.63 -14.11 20.67
CA TYR A 149 -18.85 -14.19 19.86
C TYR A 149 -20.02 -13.41 20.44
N ASP A 150 -20.18 -13.39 21.75
CA ASP A 150 -21.31 -12.67 22.40
C ASP A 150 -21.15 -11.16 22.22
N ASP A 151 -19.95 -10.62 22.46
CA ASP A 151 -19.64 -9.21 22.22
C ASP A 151 -19.81 -8.85 20.73
N TYR A 152 -19.43 -9.76 19.84
CA TYR A 152 -19.61 -9.58 18.41
C TYR A 152 -21.07 -9.47 18.01
N VAL A 153 -21.92 -10.41 18.48
CA VAL A 153 -23.37 -10.36 18.21
C VAL A 153 -23.99 -9.09 18.76
N LYS A 154 -23.57 -8.66 19.95
CA LYS A 154 -24.02 -7.39 20.54
C LYS A 154 -23.61 -6.21 19.66
N ALA A 155 -22.35 -6.14 19.21
CA ALA A 155 -21.85 -5.09 18.32
C ALA A 155 -22.64 -5.01 17.01
N VAL A 156 -22.93 -6.15 16.37
CA VAL A 156 -23.76 -6.20 15.15
C VAL A 156 -25.16 -5.63 15.40
N ARG A 157 -25.79 -5.98 16.53
CA ARG A 157 -27.14 -5.47 16.87
C ARG A 157 -27.15 -3.98 17.19
N GLU A 158 -26.12 -3.46 17.83
CA GLU A 158 -25.99 -2.02 18.17
C GLU A 158 -25.76 -1.18 16.93
N LEU A 159 -24.92 -1.63 15.97
CA LEU A 159 -24.64 -0.94 14.72
C LEU A 159 -25.77 -1.09 13.70
N GLY A 160 -26.53 -2.19 13.78
CA GLY A 160 -27.55 -2.55 12.79
C GLY A 160 -26.97 -3.19 11.54
N LEU A 161 -27.87 -3.62 10.65
CA LEU A 161 -27.53 -4.26 9.39
C LEU A 161 -27.89 -3.34 8.20
N PRO A 162 -27.07 -3.35 7.12
CA PRO A 162 -25.86 -4.13 6.97
C PRO A 162 -24.69 -3.56 7.79
N CYS A 163 -23.74 -4.44 8.16
CA CYS A 163 -22.47 -4.06 8.76
C CYS A 163 -21.30 -4.87 8.16
N VAL A 164 -20.08 -4.44 8.44
CA VAL A 164 -18.85 -5.11 7.92
C VAL A 164 -18.07 -5.67 9.09
N VAL A 165 -17.72 -6.94 9.03
CA VAL A 165 -16.88 -7.63 10.02
C VAL A 165 -15.49 -7.85 9.44
N LYS A 166 -14.44 -7.50 10.20
CA LYS A 166 -13.04 -7.66 9.76
C LYS A 166 -12.20 -8.18 10.93
N PRO A 167 -11.25 -9.11 10.69
CA PRO A 167 -10.21 -9.39 11.68
C PRO A 167 -9.39 -8.13 11.97
N ILE A 168 -8.87 -8.00 13.19
CA ILE A 168 -8.02 -6.85 13.57
C ILE A 168 -6.74 -6.81 12.73
N MET A 169 -6.19 -7.96 12.37
CA MET A 169 -4.98 -8.07 11.55
C MET A 169 -5.26 -8.98 10.35
N SER A 170 -5.47 -8.38 9.20
CA SER A 170 -5.58 -9.07 7.91
C SER A 170 -5.25 -8.12 6.77
N SER A 171 -4.92 -8.66 5.59
CA SER A 171 -4.68 -7.87 4.36
C SER A 171 -5.52 -8.43 3.21
N SER A 172 -5.70 -7.63 2.16
CA SER A 172 -6.41 -8.03 0.92
C SER A 172 -7.80 -8.61 1.21
N GLY A 173 -8.56 -8.02 2.14
CA GLY A 173 -9.94 -8.43 2.44
C GLY A 173 -10.12 -9.82 3.06
N LYS A 174 -9.03 -10.53 3.42
CA LYS A 174 -9.14 -11.87 4.01
C LYS A 174 -9.86 -11.82 5.36
N GLY A 175 -10.90 -12.67 5.50
CA GLY A 175 -11.74 -12.70 6.69
C GLY A 175 -12.75 -11.54 6.78
N GLN A 176 -12.82 -10.65 5.79
CA GLN A 176 -13.80 -9.57 5.75
C GLN A 176 -15.11 -10.03 5.14
N THR A 177 -16.24 -9.67 5.79
CA THR A 177 -17.59 -10.02 5.31
C THR A 177 -18.56 -8.89 5.56
N ILE A 178 -19.44 -8.63 4.59
CA ILE A 178 -20.61 -7.77 4.79
C ILE A 178 -21.73 -8.68 5.31
N VAL A 179 -22.24 -8.38 6.50
CA VAL A 179 -23.37 -9.06 7.12
C VAL A 179 -24.62 -8.26 6.76
N ARG A 180 -25.55 -8.86 5.99
CA ARG A 180 -26.75 -8.19 5.49
C ARG A 180 -28.02 -8.59 6.26
N ASN A 181 -27.98 -9.76 6.87
CA ASN A 181 -29.10 -10.31 7.64
C ASN A 181 -28.60 -11.18 8.80
N GLU A 182 -29.48 -11.47 9.77
CA GLU A 182 -29.10 -12.19 10.98
C GLU A 182 -28.56 -13.61 10.72
N ASN A 183 -28.98 -14.27 9.63
CA ASN A 183 -28.51 -15.62 9.32
C ASN A 183 -27.02 -15.67 8.89
N GLU A 184 -26.46 -14.53 8.53
CA GLU A 184 -25.04 -14.43 8.11
C GLU A 184 -24.08 -14.18 9.28
N ILE A 185 -24.59 -13.85 10.49
CA ILE A 185 -23.79 -13.42 11.65
C ILE A 185 -22.77 -14.51 12.05
N GLU A 186 -23.20 -15.76 12.22
CA GLU A 186 -22.33 -16.85 12.65
C GLU A 186 -21.27 -17.20 11.57
N THR A 187 -21.68 -17.24 10.31
CA THR A 187 -20.78 -17.52 9.18
C THR A 187 -19.72 -16.43 9.05
N ALA A 188 -20.10 -15.14 9.21
CA ALA A 188 -19.17 -14.03 9.14
C ALA A 188 -18.14 -14.05 10.28
N TRP A 189 -18.57 -14.37 11.50
CA TRP A 189 -17.65 -14.59 12.63
C TRP A 189 -16.64 -15.70 12.32
N THR A 190 -17.14 -16.87 11.90
CA THR A 190 -16.29 -18.02 11.58
C THR A 190 -15.27 -17.69 10.49
N TYR A 191 -15.69 -17.01 9.45
CA TYR A 191 -14.79 -16.59 8.37
C TYR A 191 -13.75 -15.56 8.85
N ALA A 192 -14.14 -14.61 9.71
CA ALA A 192 -13.20 -13.66 10.29
C ALA A 192 -12.13 -14.34 11.17
N GLN A 193 -12.48 -15.40 11.89
CA GLN A 193 -11.52 -16.19 12.68
C GLN A 193 -10.51 -16.93 11.80
N GLN A 194 -10.90 -17.38 10.62
CA GLN A 194 -10.04 -18.10 9.66
C GLN A 194 -9.12 -17.16 8.88
N GLY A 195 -9.58 -15.93 8.59
CA GLY A 195 -8.84 -14.94 7.79
C GLY A 195 -7.85 -14.09 8.58
N GLY A 196 -7.93 -14.11 9.91
CA GLY A 196 -7.06 -13.31 10.79
C GLY A 196 -5.64 -13.86 10.91
N ARG A 197 -4.65 -12.96 10.98
CA ARG A 197 -3.26 -13.31 11.30
C ARG A 197 -2.98 -13.39 12.81
N ALA A 198 -3.86 -12.83 13.63
CA ALA A 198 -3.76 -12.87 15.09
C ALA A 198 -4.57 -14.05 15.65
N LYS A 199 -3.95 -14.82 16.54
CA LYS A 199 -4.60 -15.97 17.20
C LYS A 199 -5.71 -15.59 18.21
N ASN A 200 -5.96 -14.32 18.41
CA ASN A 200 -6.78 -13.82 19.54
C ASN A 200 -8.26 -13.63 19.22
N GLY A 201 -8.72 -13.99 18.03
CA GLY A 201 -10.14 -13.95 17.71
C GLY A 201 -10.82 -12.57 17.66
N ARG A 202 -10.10 -11.48 18.00
CA ARG A 202 -10.62 -10.12 18.04
C ARG A 202 -10.98 -9.59 16.66
N VAL A 203 -12.16 -9.00 16.55
CA VAL A 203 -12.66 -8.40 15.30
C VAL A 203 -13.08 -6.94 15.52
N ILE A 204 -13.13 -6.19 14.41
CA ILE A 204 -13.87 -4.93 14.32
C ILE A 204 -15.16 -5.17 13.57
N VAL A 205 -16.28 -4.63 14.09
CA VAL A 205 -17.55 -4.54 13.40
C VAL A 205 -17.76 -3.07 13.05
N GLU A 206 -17.96 -2.80 11.76
CA GLU A 206 -18.14 -1.43 11.25
C GLU A 206 -19.53 -1.28 10.65
N GLY A 207 -20.21 -0.19 10.98
CA GLY A 207 -21.47 0.19 10.32
C GLY A 207 -21.21 0.40 8.83
N PHE A 208 -22.12 -0.10 7.99
CA PHE A 208 -22.01 0.04 6.55
C PHE A 208 -22.20 1.50 6.13
N VAL A 209 -21.20 2.07 5.47
CA VAL A 209 -21.28 3.40 4.87
C VAL A 209 -21.77 3.24 3.43
N THR A 210 -22.91 3.85 3.12
CA THR A 210 -23.34 3.99 1.71
C THR A 210 -22.54 5.14 1.11
N PHE A 211 -21.74 4.85 0.10
CA PHE A 211 -20.89 5.81 -0.58
C PHE A 211 -21.13 5.79 -2.09
N ASP A 212 -20.75 6.87 -2.75
CA ASP A 212 -20.84 7.01 -4.21
C ASP A 212 -19.60 6.40 -4.88
N TYR A 213 -18.42 6.59 -4.24
CA TYR A 213 -17.15 6.03 -4.70
C TYR A 213 -16.13 5.92 -3.58
N GLU A 214 -15.13 5.08 -3.83
CA GLU A 214 -13.91 4.96 -3.01
C GLU A 214 -12.73 5.59 -3.73
N ILE A 215 -11.82 6.22 -2.97
CA ILE A 215 -10.55 6.69 -3.49
C ILE A 215 -9.38 6.28 -2.61
N THR A 216 -8.22 6.16 -3.23
CA THR A 216 -6.93 6.23 -2.55
C THR A 216 -6.31 7.60 -2.82
N LEU A 217 -5.96 8.33 -1.77
CA LEU A 217 -5.19 9.57 -1.86
C LEU A 217 -3.75 9.31 -1.40
N LEU A 218 -2.85 9.14 -2.37
CA LEU A 218 -1.42 9.03 -2.08
C LEU A 218 -0.92 10.33 -1.51
N THR A 219 -0.52 10.27 -0.26
CA THR A 219 -0.11 11.41 0.56
C THR A 219 1.36 11.25 0.93
N LEU A 220 2.16 12.26 0.62
CA LEU A 220 3.60 12.25 0.89
C LEU A 220 3.93 13.14 2.07
N ARG A 221 4.71 12.62 3.00
CA ARG A 221 5.36 13.40 4.03
C ARG A 221 6.85 13.47 3.76
N HIS A 222 7.37 14.66 3.46
CA HIS A 222 8.74 14.87 2.99
C HIS A 222 9.36 16.13 3.59
N VAL A 223 10.60 16.46 3.24
CA VAL A 223 11.33 17.63 3.78
C VAL A 223 10.66 18.96 3.54
N GLY A 224 9.83 19.08 2.50
CA GLY A 224 9.05 20.28 2.18
C GLY A 224 7.66 20.34 2.83
N GLY A 225 7.28 19.36 3.64
CA GLY A 225 5.96 19.26 4.27
C GLY A 225 5.13 18.09 3.78
N VAL A 226 3.83 18.30 3.54
CA VAL A 226 2.91 17.31 3.01
C VAL A 226 2.50 17.68 1.58
N SER A 227 2.52 16.70 0.69
CA SER A 227 2.06 16.82 -0.70
C SER A 227 1.13 15.67 -1.07
N PHE A 228 0.29 15.87 -2.07
CA PHE A 228 -0.71 14.89 -2.49
C PHE A 228 -0.55 14.59 -3.98
N CYS A 229 -0.73 13.32 -4.35
CA CYS A 229 -1.01 12.97 -5.74
C CYS A 229 -2.49 13.30 -6.07
N ALA A 230 -2.84 13.33 -7.34
CA ALA A 230 -4.24 13.36 -7.73
C ALA A 230 -4.97 12.13 -7.18
N PRO A 231 -6.26 12.23 -6.82
CA PRO A 231 -7.02 11.11 -6.27
C PRO A 231 -7.08 9.94 -7.26
N ILE A 232 -7.00 8.73 -6.72
CA ILE A 232 -7.04 7.48 -7.47
C ILE A 232 -8.36 6.78 -7.18
N GLY A 233 -9.19 6.61 -8.20
CA GLY A 233 -10.34 5.71 -8.14
C GLY A 233 -9.89 4.28 -8.39
N HIS A 234 -10.61 3.32 -7.81
CA HIS A 234 -10.27 1.91 -8.00
C HIS A 234 -11.52 1.02 -7.99
N ARG A 235 -11.36 -0.17 -8.53
CA ARG A 235 -12.33 -1.25 -8.46
C ARG A 235 -11.73 -2.44 -7.75
N GLN A 236 -12.43 -2.94 -6.77
CA GLN A 236 -12.09 -4.15 -6.04
C GLN A 236 -13.11 -5.24 -6.32
N GLU A 237 -12.68 -6.50 -6.28
CA GLU A 237 -13.56 -7.66 -6.29
C GLU A 237 -13.17 -8.55 -5.10
N ARG A 238 -14.15 -8.87 -4.24
CA ARG A 238 -13.93 -9.66 -3.02
C ARG A 238 -12.85 -9.09 -2.10
N GLY A 239 -12.69 -7.74 -2.11
CA GLY A 239 -11.66 -7.05 -1.33
C GLY A 239 -10.26 -7.09 -1.95
N ASP A 240 -10.11 -7.59 -3.17
CA ASP A 240 -8.86 -7.58 -3.91
C ASP A 240 -8.89 -6.57 -5.05
N TYR A 241 -7.82 -5.83 -5.22
CA TYR A 241 -7.63 -4.81 -6.24
C TYR A 241 -7.66 -5.40 -7.65
N ARG A 242 -8.40 -4.79 -8.57
CA ARG A 242 -8.53 -5.19 -9.98
C ARG A 242 -8.10 -4.11 -10.96
N GLU A 243 -8.56 -2.89 -10.75
CA GLU A 243 -8.27 -1.74 -11.59
C GLU A 243 -8.08 -0.50 -10.73
N SER A 244 -7.26 0.44 -11.20
CA SER A 244 -7.26 1.81 -10.69
C SER A 244 -7.14 2.81 -11.85
N TRP A 245 -7.54 4.04 -11.60
CA TRP A 245 -7.46 5.13 -12.57
C TRP A 245 -7.17 6.46 -11.88
N GLN A 246 -6.48 7.35 -12.60
CA GLN A 246 -6.08 8.65 -12.10
C GLN A 246 -6.10 9.70 -13.22
N PRO A 247 -6.63 10.94 -12.97
CA PRO A 247 -7.27 11.34 -11.72
C PRO A 247 -8.72 10.83 -11.61
N HIS A 248 -9.16 10.50 -10.38
CA HIS A 248 -10.59 10.28 -10.13
C HIS A 248 -11.30 11.63 -10.01
N PRO A 249 -12.42 11.86 -10.73
CA PRO A 249 -13.15 13.11 -10.61
C PRO A 249 -13.80 13.24 -9.22
N MET A 250 -13.58 14.37 -8.58
CA MET A 250 -14.14 14.73 -7.27
C MET A 250 -14.58 16.19 -7.26
N SER A 251 -15.52 16.55 -6.40
CA SER A 251 -15.76 17.96 -6.09
C SER A 251 -14.54 18.57 -5.38
N ASN A 252 -14.32 19.88 -5.56
CA ASN A 252 -13.24 20.56 -4.84
C ASN A 252 -13.40 20.46 -3.31
N ALA A 253 -14.64 20.53 -2.80
CA ALA A 253 -14.92 20.42 -1.37
C ALA A 253 -14.54 19.05 -0.81
N ALA A 254 -14.92 17.96 -1.50
CA ALA A 254 -14.54 16.61 -1.08
C ALA A 254 -13.03 16.40 -1.16
N LEU A 255 -12.37 16.90 -2.22
CA LEU A 255 -10.92 16.79 -2.38
C LEU A 255 -10.16 17.54 -1.26
N GLU A 256 -10.52 18.80 -0.99
CA GLU A 256 -9.93 19.60 0.08
C GLU A 256 -10.10 18.89 1.45
N LYS A 257 -11.28 18.35 1.71
CA LYS A 257 -11.56 17.61 2.94
C LYS A 257 -10.74 16.32 3.05
N ALA A 258 -10.61 15.56 1.97
CA ALA A 258 -9.77 14.35 1.94
C ALA A 258 -8.29 14.69 2.19
N GLN A 259 -7.78 15.77 1.59
CA GLN A 259 -6.42 16.25 1.81
C GLN A 259 -6.19 16.71 3.26
N GLU A 260 -7.13 17.43 3.84
CA GLU A 260 -7.07 17.85 5.25
C GLU A 260 -6.97 16.63 6.17
N ILE A 261 -7.88 15.66 6.02
CA ILE A 261 -7.89 14.43 6.81
C ILE A 261 -6.59 13.64 6.62
N ALA A 262 -6.16 13.45 5.39
CA ALA A 262 -4.92 12.73 5.08
C ALA A 262 -3.71 13.40 5.74
N ALA A 263 -3.61 14.74 5.67
CA ALA A 263 -2.53 15.48 6.31
C ALA A 263 -2.52 15.29 7.84
N PHE A 264 -3.67 15.32 8.49
CA PHE A 264 -3.76 15.06 9.94
C PHE A 264 -3.28 13.65 10.29
N VAL A 265 -3.73 12.63 9.55
CA VAL A 265 -3.36 11.23 9.79
C VAL A 265 -1.86 11.01 9.60
N VAL A 266 -1.29 11.44 8.47
CA VAL A 266 0.13 11.20 8.19
C VAL A 266 1.06 12.00 9.10
N ASN A 267 0.64 13.18 9.56
CA ASN A 267 1.40 13.94 10.55
C ASN A 267 1.39 13.26 11.93
N ALA A 268 0.27 12.67 12.33
CA ALA A 268 0.16 11.92 13.58
C ALA A 268 0.99 10.62 13.54
N LEU A 269 1.05 9.94 12.39
CA LEU A 269 1.90 8.75 12.18
C LEU A 269 3.39 9.10 12.16
N GLY A 270 3.74 10.28 11.67
CA GLY A 270 5.12 10.74 11.63
C GLY A 270 5.97 10.12 10.52
N GLY A 271 7.28 10.34 10.59
CA GLY A 271 8.25 9.85 9.60
C GLY A 271 8.17 10.56 8.25
N ARG A 272 8.83 9.98 7.24
CA ARG A 272 8.82 10.45 5.85
C ARG A 272 8.49 9.27 4.95
N GLY A 273 7.88 9.54 3.80
CA GLY A 273 7.50 8.51 2.85
C GLY A 273 6.16 8.79 2.23
N ILE A 274 5.64 7.81 1.51
CA ILE A 274 4.31 7.83 0.95
C ILE A 274 3.35 7.05 1.83
N PHE A 275 2.11 7.51 1.86
CA PHE A 275 1.01 6.88 2.59
C PHE A 275 -0.18 6.76 1.64
N GLY A 276 -0.69 5.55 1.47
CA GLY A 276 -1.94 5.30 0.77
C GLY A 276 -3.11 5.50 1.73
N VAL A 277 -3.81 6.63 1.65
CA VAL A 277 -4.95 6.92 2.53
C VAL A 277 -6.25 6.65 1.77
N GLU A 278 -7.08 5.76 2.29
CA GLU A 278 -8.32 5.34 1.66
C GLU A 278 -9.53 6.04 2.26
N PHE A 279 -10.46 6.44 1.40
CA PHE A 279 -11.66 7.16 1.78
C PHE A 279 -12.90 6.63 1.07
N PHE A 280 -14.02 6.59 1.80
CA PHE A 280 -15.34 6.55 1.21
C PHE A 280 -15.86 7.96 1.06
N VAL A 281 -16.47 8.26 -0.09
CA VAL A 281 -17.03 9.58 -0.38
C VAL A 281 -18.51 9.45 -0.75
N LYS A 282 -19.34 10.27 -0.10
CA LYS A 282 -20.75 10.40 -0.42
C LYS A 282 -21.08 11.88 -0.52
N ASP A 283 -21.50 12.32 -1.68
CA ASP A 283 -21.62 13.75 -2.00
C ASP A 283 -20.28 14.46 -1.67
N ASP A 284 -20.27 15.43 -0.74
CA ASP A 284 -19.06 16.09 -0.24
C ASP A 284 -18.58 15.54 1.12
N GLU A 285 -19.23 14.50 1.63
CA GLU A 285 -18.88 13.86 2.89
C GLU A 285 -17.76 12.85 2.70
N VAL A 286 -16.66 13.01 3.44
CA VAL A 286 -15.48 12.15 3.35
C VAL A 286 -15.31 11.36 4.64
N TYR A 287 -15.23 10.04 4.53
CA TYR A 287 -15.04 9.10 5.63
C TYR A 287 -13.67 8.45 5.50
N PHE A 288 -12.85 8.56 6.52
CA PHE A 288 -11.58 7.82 6.58
C PHE A 288 -11.87 6.33 6.71
N SER A 289 -11.25 5.54 5.84
CA SER A 289 -11.34 4.07 5.82
C SER A 289 -10.10 3.43 6.41
N GLU A 290 -8.96 3.56 5.75
CA GLU A 290 -7.70 2.92 6.12
C GLU A 290 -6.50 3.76 5.68
N VAL A 291 -5.29 3.44 6.19
CA VAL A 291 -4.04 4.01 5.71
C VAL A 291 -2.94 2.95 5.70
N SER A 292 -2.20 2.90 4.62
CA SER A 292 -0.97 2.11 4.46
C SER A 292 0.24 3.05 4.46
N PRO A 293 1.24 2.88 5.36
CA PRO A 293 2.40 3.76 5.46
C PRO A 293 3.50 3.34 4.46
N ARG A 294 3.13 3.05 3.25
CA ARG A 294 3.94 2.51 2.15
C ARG A 294 3.25 2.73 0.80
N PRO A 295 3.93 2.45 -0.33
CA PRO A 295 3.28 2.39 -1.63
C PRO A 295 2.03 1.50 -1.62
N HIS A 296 1.03 1.85 -2.41
CA HIS A 296 -0.28 1.23 -2.41
C HIS A 296 -0.56 0.56 -3.77
N ASP A 297 -1.19 -0.62 -3.75
CA ASP A 297 -1.50 -1.37 -4.98
C ASP A 297 -2.22 -0.51 -6.05
N THR A 298 -3.17 0.33 -5.61
CA THR A 298 -3.88 1.25 -6.52
C THR A 298 -2.97 2.31 -7.13
N GLY A 299 -1.88 2.64 -6.43
CA GLY A 299 -0.89 3.63 -6.86
C GLY A 299 0.01 3.16 -8.00
N MET A 300 -0.02 1.87 -8.39
CA MET A 300 0.71 1.39 -9.57
C MET A 300 0.35 2.17 -10.84
N VAL A 301 -0.85 2.75 -10.93
CA VAL A 301 -1.24 3.63 -12.04
C VAL A 301 -0.28 4.83 -12.19
N THR A 302 0.37 5.28 -11.11
CA THR A 302 1.30 6.41 -11.12
C THR A 302 2.55 6.17 -11.96
N MET A 303 2.87 4.90 -12.27
CA MET A 303 3.98 4.56 -13.16
C MET A 303 3.79 5.06 -14.61
N ILE A 304 2.55 5.39 -14.99
CA ILE A 304 2.24 5.94 -16.32
C ILE A 304 1.52 7.28 -16.26
N SER A 305 0.84 7.58 -15.16
CA SER A 305 0.03 8.79 -15.01
C SER A 305 0.82 10.01 -14.54
N GLN A 306 2.01 9.83 -13.98
CA GLN A 306 2.82 10.88 -13.37
C GLN A 306 4.26 10.87 -13.89
N ASP A 307 4.95 12.02 -13.77
CA ASP A 307 6.39 12.14 -14.04
C ASP A 307 7.23 11.40 -12.99
N LEU A 308 6.77 11.35 -11.75
CA LEU A 308 7.33 10.59 -10.64
C LEU A 308 6.28 9.60 -10.14
N SER A 309 6.55 8.31 -10.28
CA SER A 309 5.69 7.27 -9.72
C SER A 309 5.60 7.36 -8.19
N GLU A 310 4.63 6.72 -7.59
CA GLU A 310 4.54 6.60 -6.13
C GLU A 310 5.84 6.05 -5.51
N PHE A 311 6.51 5.14 -6.21
CA PHE A 311 7.79 4.55 -5.79
C PHE A 311 8.92 5.57 -5.81
N ALA A 312 9.03 6.35 -6.89
CA ALA A 312 10.00 7.43 -7.02
C ALA A 312 9.79 8.52 -5.96
N LEU A 313 8.52 8.87 -5.70
CA LEU A 313 8.13 9.83 -4.68
C LEU A 313 8.46 9.30 -3.28
N HIS A 314 8.18 8.02 -3.00
CA HIS A 314 8.51 7.36 -1.73
C HIS A 314 10.01 7.40 -1.47
N VAL A 315 10.82 6.99 -2.43
CA VAL A 315 12.29 7.00 -2.32
C VAL A 315 12.83 8.41 -2.14
N ARG A 316 12.33 9.42 -2.86
CA ARG A 316 12.72 10.82 -2.62
C ARG A 316 12.39 11.28 -1.21
N ALA A 317 11.22 10.95 -0.70
CA ALA A 317 10.82 11.31 0.65
C ALA A 317 11.72 10.64 1.70
N ILE A 318 12.03 9.36 1.56
CA ILE A 318 12.93 8.59 2.46
C ILE A 318 14.32 9.22 2.48
N LEU A 319 14.90 9.45 1.30
CA LEU A 319 16.25 10.01 1.17
C LEU A 319 16.35 11.50 1.54
N GLY A 320 15.23 12.15 1.85
CA GLY A 320 15.20 13.58 2.15
C GLY A 320 15.41 14.46 0.93
N LEU A 321 15.18 13.93 -0.27
CA LEU A 321 15.28 14.69 -1.53
C LEU A 321 14.05 15.60 -1.72
N PRO A 322 14.19 16.72 -2.44
CA PRO A 322 13.09 17.63 -2.69
C PRO A 322 12.04 17.03 -3.63
N ILE A 323 10.77 17.37 -3.35
CA ILE A 323 9.62 17.06 -4.19
C ILE A 323 8.92 18.40 -4.48
N PRO A 324 9.42 19.19 -5.45
CA PRO A 324 8.90 20.54 -5.70
C PRO A 324 7.53 20.54 -6.38
N VAL A 325 7.22 19.50 -7.15
CA VAL A 325 5.97 19.36 -7.88
C VAL A 325 5.73 17.88 -8.22
N ILE A 326 4.47 17.47 -8.24
CA ILE A 326 4.00 16.19 -8.77
C ILE A 326 3.18 16.50 -10.02
N ARG A 327 3.63 16.04 -11.19
CA ARG A 327 2.97 16.34 -12.47
C ARG A 327 2.16 15.15 -12.95
N GLN A 328 0.88 15.41 -13.20
CA GLN A 328 -0.01 14.51 -13.91
C GLN A 328 0.29 14.59 -15.42
N LEU A 329 0.43 13.44 -16.07
CA LEU A 329 0.70 13.34 -17.52
C LEU A 329 -0.56 13.18 -18.37
N GLY A 330 -1.67 12.79 -17.76
CA GLY A 330 -2.96 12.63 -18.41
C GLY A 330 -3.81 11.52 -17.77
N PRO A 331 -5.06 11.37 -18.23
CA PRO A 331 -5.92 10.28 -17.77
C PRO A 331 -5.26 8.92 -17.99
N SER A 332 -5.19 8.12 -16.94
CA SER A 332 -4.47 6.85 -16.97
C SER A 332 -5.17 5.80 -16.12
N ALA A 333 -4.93 4.54 -16.45
CA ALA A 333 -5.48 3.42 -15.71
C ALA A 333 -4.50 2.26 -15.60
N SER A 334 -4.75 1.39 -14.65
CA SER A 334 -4.09 0.12 -14.47
C SER A 334 -5.10 -1.02 -14.37
N CYS A 335 -4.75 -2.19 -14.87
CA CYS A 335 -5.53 -3.42 -14.75
C CYS A 335 -4.59 -4.56 -14.37
N VAL A 336 -4.93 -5.31 -13.33
CA VAL A 336 -4.09 -6.43 -12.87
C VAL A 336 -4.16 -7.62 -13.82
N LEU A 337 -3.04 -8.30 -13.97
CA LEU A 337 -2.97 -9.63 -14.57
C LEU A 337 -3.16 -10.65 -13.45
N LEU A 338 -4.38 -11.18 -13.36
CA LEU A 338 -4.76 -12.17 -12.38
C LEU A 338 -4.64 -13.57 -12.96
N VAL A 339 -4.00 -14.46 -12.22
CA VAL A 339 -3.79 -15.86 -12.62
C VAL A 339 -4.32 -16.76 -11.52
N GLU A 340 -5.11 -17.76 -11.90
CA GLU A 340 -5.65 -18.78 -11.01
C GLU A 340 -5.03 -20.15 -11.35
N GLY A 341 -4.55 -20.86 -10.33
CA GLY A 341 -3.97 -22.18 -10.48
C GLY A 341 -2.91 -22.49 -9.42
N ASN A 342 -2.17 -23.57 -9.64
CA ASN A 342 -1.09 -23.99 -8.73
C ASN A 342 0.09 -24.47 -9.59
N SER A 343 1.12 -23.65 -9.72
CA SER A 343 2.36 -24.00 -10.41
C SER A 343 3.53 -23.10 -9.96
N SER A 344 4.73 -23.62 -10.03
CA SER A 344 5.99 -22.89 -9.93
C SER A 344 6.65 -22.65 -11.30
N GLU A 345 6.07 -23.18 -12.38
CA GLU A 345 6.55 -22.99 -13.75
C GLU A 345 5.48 -22.22 -14.54
N LEU A 346 5.82 -20.99 -14.92
CA LEU A 346 4.89 -20.06 -15.56
C LEU A 346 5.49 -19.48 -16.83
N THR A 347 4.70 -19.45 -17.90
CA THR A 347 5.05 -18.81 -19.16
C THR A 347 3.97 -17.83 -19.56
N TYR A 348 4.37 -16.63 -19.99
CA TYR A 348 3.48 -15.56 -20.44
C TYR A 348 3.55 -15.42 -21.95
N ALA A 349 2.40 -15.37 -22.61
CA ALA A 349 2.28 -15.17 -24.06
C ALA A 349 1.32 -14.00 -24.37
N GLY A 350 1.37 -13.47 -25.61
CA GLY A 350 0.55 -12.34 -26.05
C GLY A 350 1.05 -10.98 -25.56
N ILE A 351 2.29 -10.89 -25.05
CA ILE A 351 2.90 -9.65 -24.58
C ILE A 351 3.06 -8.63 -25.70
N ASP A 352 3.51 -9.08 -26.87
CA ASP A 352 3.65 -8.28 -28.08
C ASP A 352 2.32 -7.67 -28.54
N ASP A 353 1.26 -8.46 -28.51
CA ASP A 353 -0.10 -8.01 -28.85
C ASP A 353 -0.63 -7.03 -27.78
N ALA A 354 -0.44 -7.33 -26.49
CA ALA A 354 -0.83 -6.44 -25.41
C ALA A 354 -0.15 -5.06 -25.47
N LEU A 355 1.08 -5.00 -25.95
CA LEU A 355 1.87 -3.77 -26.07
C LEU A 355 1.81 -3.11 -27.45
N SER A 356 1.00 -3.65 -28.38
CA SER A 356 0.82 -3.06 -29.72
C SER A 356 -0.01 -1.76 -29.70
N GLU A 357 -0.82 -1.55 -28.66
CA GLU A 357 -1.60 -0.33 -28.47
C GLU A 357 -0.71 0.80 -27.92
N PRO A 358 -0.69 2.00 -28.55
CA PRO A 358 0.07 3.13 -28.06
C PRO A 358 -0.28 3.52 -26.61
N ASP A 359 0.69 4.06 -25.89
CA ASP A 359 0.55 4.51 -24.50
C ASP A 359 0.18 3.38 -23.53
N THR A 360 0.59 2.15 -23.80
CA THR A 360 0.46 1.01 -22.90
C THR A 360 1.82 0.56 -22.36
N GLN A 361 1.82 0.02 -21.16
CA GLN A 361 2.99 -0.56 -20.49
C GLN A 361 2.57 -1.82 -19.72
N LEU A 362 3.53 -2.70 -19.47
CA LEU A 362 3.35 -3.93 -18.71
C LEU A 362 4.40 -4.03 -17.62
N ARG A 363 4.00 -4.51 -16.44
CA ARG A 363 4.89 -4.98 -15.39
C ARG A 363 4.54 -6.41 -15.05
N LEU A 364 5.42 -7.35 -15.35
CA LEU A 364 5.37 -8.71 -14.81
C LEU A 364 6.11 -8.73 -13.48
N PHE A 365 5.45 -9.17 -12.44
CA PHE A 365 5.99 -9.07 -11.08
C PHE A 365 7.17 -10.01 -10.84
N GLY A 366 7.20 -11.16 -11.54
CA GLY A 366 8.22 -12.17 -11.34
C GLY A 366 8.02 -13.00 -10.08
N LYS A 367 6.79 -13.13 -9.59
CA LYS A 367 6.49 -14.04 -8.48
C LYS A 367 6.84 -15.47 -8.87
N PRO A 368 7.53 -16.24 -8.00
CA PRO A 368 8.09 -17.55 -8.38
C PRO A 368 7.03 -18.64 -8.56
N GLU A 369 5.82 -18.43 -8.08
CA GLU A 369 4.74 -19.43 -8.11
C GLU A 369 3.37 -18.78 -8.12
N VAL A 370 2.36 -19.54 -8.53
CA VAL A 370 0.94 -19.28 -8.31
C VAL A 370 0.40 -20.36 -7.39
N GLN A 371 -0.34 -19.97 -6.36
CA GLN A 371 -1.13 -20.84 -5.50
C GLN A 371 -2.50 -20.20 -5.29
N GLY A 372 -3.56 -20.82 -5.84
CA GLY A 372 -4.89 -20.25 -5.90
C GLY A 372 -4.97 -19.08 -6.87
N GLU A 373 -5.62 -17.99 -6.47
CA GLU A 373 -5.71 -16.75 -7.25
C GLU A 373 -4.60 -15.78 -6.83
N ARG A 374 -3.80 -15.30 -7.80
CA ARG A 374 -2.66 -14.42 -7.52
C ARG A 374 -2.47 -13.37 -8.62
N ARG A 375 -2.22 -12.12 -8.22
CA ARG A 375 -1.84 -11.05 -9.13
C ARG A 375 -0.39 -11.27 -9.57
N MET A 376 -0.15 -11.42 -10.89
CA MET A 376 1.16 -11.76 -11.47
C MET A 376 1.76 -10.62 -12.27
N GLY A 377 0.97 -9.58 -12.55
CA GLY A 377 1.40 -8.40 -13.27
C GLY A 377 0.36 -7.31 -13.27
N VAL A 378 0.66 -6.20 -13.92
CA VAL A 378 -0.24 -5.08 -14.16
C VAL A 378 0.01 -4.50 -15.55
N CYS A 379 -1.07 -4.31 -16.31
CA CYS A 379 -1.09 -3.50 -17.52
C CYS A 379 -1.46 -2.07 -17.16
N LEU A 380 -0.76 -1.12 -17.75
CA LEU A 380 -0.93 0.31 -17.54
C LEU A 380 -1.27 0.94 -18.89
N ALA A 381 -2.20 1.89 -18.90
CA ALA A 381 -2.52 2.62 -20.11
C ALA A 381 -2.82 4.09 -19.82
N ARG A 382 -2.55 4.93 -20.82
CA ARG A 382 -2.94 6.34 -20.85
C ARG A 382 -3.92 6.56 -22.02
N GLY A 383 -4.87 7.46 -21.84
CA GLY A 383 -5.87 7.82 -22.85
C GLY A 383 -6.22 9.30 -22.81
N GLU A 384 -7.08 9.74 -23.71
CA GLU A 384 -7.66 11.08 -23.72
C GLU A 384 -8.73 11.25 -22.62
N SER A 385 -9.32 10.15 -22.16
CA SER A 385 -10.25 10.09 -21.03
C SER A 385 -9.95 8.91 -20.10
N ILE A 386 -10.54 8.92 -18.90
CA ILE A 386 -10.44 7.81 -17.95
C ILE A 386 -11.05 6.54 -18.52
N GLU A 387 -12.19 6.66 -19.21
CA GLU A 387 -12.88 5.54 -19.83
C GLU A 387 -12.02 4.87 -20.90
N GLU A 388 -11.37 5.67 -21.74
CA GLU A 388 -10.42 5.16 -22.76
C GLU A 388 -9.21 4.49 -22.11
N ALA A 389 -8.56 5.13 -21.13
CA ALA A 389 -7.43 4.58 -20.44
C ALA A 389 -7.77 3.23 -19.76
N ARG A 390 -8.92 3.14 -19.11
CA ARG A 390 -9.42 1.89 -18.50
C ARG A 390 -9.67 0.81 -19.57
N ALA A 391 -10.34 1.15 -20.67
CA ALA A 391 -10.59 0.22 -21.75
C ALA A 391 -9.28 -0.34 -22.34
N LYS A 392 -8.26 0.52 -22.56
CA LYS A 392 -6.94 0.10 -23.04
C LYS A 392 -6.23 -0.81 -22.03
N ALA A 393 -6.19 -0.47 -20.75
CA ALA A 393 -5.54 -1.28 -19.72
C ALA A 393 -6.18 -2.67 -19.59
N VAL A 394 -7.51 -2.75 -19.61
CA VAL A 394 -8.27 -4.02 -19.58
C VAL A 394 -8.01 -4.84 -20.84
N ALA A 395 -8.05 -4.19 -22.02
CA ALA A 395 -7.77 -4.86 -23.29
C ALA A 395 -6.35 -5.43 -23.33
N ALA A 396 -5.34 -4.67 -22.88
CA ALA A 396 -3.98 -5.15 -22.78
C ALA A 396 -3.86 -6.36 -21.83
N ALA A 397 -4.46 -6.30 -20.65
CA ALA A 397 -4.45 -7.41 -19.70
C ALA A 397 -5.14 -8.67 -20.25
N SER A 398 -6.23 -8.52 -21.01
CA SER A 398 -6.97 -9.65 -21.58
C SER A 398 -6.25 -10.38 -22.73
N ARG A 399 -5.24 -9.74 -23.36
CA ARG A 399 -4.43 -10.34 -24.42
C ARG A 399 -3.32 -11.24 -23.88
N ILE A 400 -2.99 -11.12 -22.59
CA ILE A 400 -1.92 -11.90 -21.97
C ILE A 400 -2.51 -13.22 -21.47
N SER A 401 -1.97 -14.31 -21.96
CA SER A 401 -2.27 -15.65 -21.47
C SER A 401 -1.11 -16.18 -20.61
N VAL A 402 -1.43 -16.96 -19.59
CA VAL A 402 -0.44 -17.57 -18.71
C VAL A 402 -0.62 -19.07 -18.74
N SER A 403 0.41 -19.77 -19.16
CA SER A 403 0.48 -21.23 -19.08
C SER A 403 1.10 -21.64 -17.75
N LEU A 404 0.49 -22.62 -17.10
CA LEU A 404 0.94 -23.26 -15.87
C LEU A 404 1.36 -24.68 -16.22
N GLU A 405 2.63 -25.04 -16.03
CA GLU A 405 3.18 -26.37 -16.31
C GLU A 405 3.33 -27.21 -15.02
#